data_0be6729df55991c55fc10fc6d1cf3cd2
#
_entry.id   0be6729df55991c55fc10fc6d1cf3cd2
#
_cell.length_a   1.000
_cell.length_b   1.000
_cell.length_c   1.000
_cell.angle_alpha   90.00
_cell.angle_beta   90.00
_cell.angle_gamma   90.00
#
_symmetry.space_group_name_H-M   'P 1'
#
loop_
_entity.id
_entity.type
_entity.pdbx_description
1 polymer ?
#
loop_
_entity_poly.entity_id
_entity_poly.type
_entity_poly.pdbx_seq_one_letter_code
_entity_poly.pdbx_strand_id
1 'polypeptide(L)'
;ATTVTTTEKQVQVIIPEIKVPLANGTDTASGENAEIDYSCASDGYISAVYTGESSRAKLRITCGDLQYDHDLAADGTREFFPLMGSGSYTVRVYELVSGKSYALAAEGTFDVKIKSATAMYLYPNKYSDFDSSSKCVKKAAELCAGKTEDIDKISAIFSYVAENISYDKSLAEQVRNGLTGYVPDPDSTLAK
;
A
#
# COMPACT_ATOMS: atom_id res chain seq x y z
N ALA A 1 -28.03 -30.05 -43.94
CA ALA A 1 -26.92 -29.28 -43.37
C ALA A 1 -27.37 -28.77 -42.01
N THR A 2 -26.84 -29.37 -40.93
CA THR A 2 -27.15 -28.96 -39.57
C THR A 2 -26.08 -27.94 -39.18
N THR A 3 -26.48 -26.68 -39.02
CA THR A 3 -25.61 -25.61 -38.56
C THR A 3 -25.52 -25.74 -37.06
N VAL A 4 -24.36 -26.16 -36.53
CA VAL A 4 -24.05 -26.11 -35.08
C VAL A 4 -23.61 -24.69 -34.77
N THR A 5 -24.51 -23.91 -34.19
CA THR A 5 -24.16 -22.60 -33.63
C THR A 5 -23.54 -22.83 -32.27
N THR A 6 -22.22 -22.79 -32.15
CA THR A 6 -21.52 -22.79 -30.89
C THR A 6 -21.65 -21.41 -30.29
N THR A 7 -22.51 -21.25 -29.31
CA THR A 7 -22.58 -20.01 -28.52
C THR A 7 -21.36 -19.97 -27.63
N GLU A 8 -20.36 -19.18 -27.94
CA GLU A 8 -19.26 -18.88 -27.03
C GLU A 8 -19.85 -18.28 -25.75
N LYS A 9 -19.67 -18.97 -24.64
CA LYS A 9 -20.08 -18.49 -23.31
C LYS A 9 -19.20 -17.28 -23.00
N GLN A 10 -19.75 -16.08 -23.11
CA GLN A 10 -19.04 -14.88 -22.72
C GLN A 10 -18.68 -14.99 -21.23
N VAL A 11 -17.38 -15.00 -20.94
CA VAL A 11 -16.88 -15.01 -19.57
C VAL A 11 -17.07 -13.61 -19.01
N GLN A 12 -17.86 -13.50 -17.94
CA GLN A 12 -18.14 -12.24 -17.30
C GLN A 12 -16.90 -11.77 -16.52
N VAL A 13 -16.47 -10.54 -16.78
CA VAL A 13 -15.43 -9.85 -15.99
C VAL A 13 -16.12 -9.23 -14.78
N ILE A 14 -15.70 -9.62 -13.58
CA ILE A 14 -16.23 -9.10 -12.33
C ILE A 14 -15.13 -8.31 -11.64
N ILE A 15 -15.36 -7.01 -11.46
CA ILE A 15 -14.47 -6.16 -10.64
C ILE A 15 -14.71 -6.52 -9.18
N PRO A 16 -13.67 -6.91 -8.41
CA PRO A 16 -13.82 -7.22 -7.01
C PRO A 16 -14.15 -5.97 -6.19
N GLU A 17 -14.82 -6.16 -5.06
CA GLU A 17 -14.95 -5.10 -4.06
C GLU A 17 -13.58 -4.82 -3.45
N ILE A 18 -13.15 -3.56 -3.54
CA ILE A 18 -11.88 -3.10 -2.98
C ILE A 18 -12.13 -2.56 -1.58
N LYS A 19 -11.36 -3.06 -0.63
CA LYS A 19 -11.39 -2.55 0.75
C LYS A 19 -10.79 -1.15 0.79
N VAL A 20 -11.45 -0.27 1.54
CA VAL A 20 -10.96 1.09 1.78
C VAL A 20 -10.36 1.14 3.19
N PRO A 21 -9.11 1.59 3.35
CA PRO A 21 -8.54 1.75 4.67
C PRO A 21 -9.19 2.92 5.40
N LEU A 22 -9.41 2.77 6.71
CA LEU A 22 -10.04 3.75 7.57
C LEU A 22 -9.10 4.14 8.72
N ALA A 23 -9.23 5.38 9.18
CA ALA A 23 -8.63 5.88 10.40
C ALA A 23 -9.78 6.16 11.39
N ASN A 24 -10.05 5.20 12.28
CA ASN A 24 -11.24 5.25 13.15
C ASN A 24 -11.06 6.17 14.36
N GLY A 25 -9.83 6.52 14.72
CA GLY A 25 -9.52 7.41 15.83
C GLY A 25 -9.81 6.85 17.22
N THR A 26 -10.00 5.52 17.35
CA THR A 26 -10.28 4.89 18.66
C THR A 26 -9.01 4.57 19.43
N ASP A 27 -7.93 4.23 18.72
CA ASP A 27 -6.64 3.89 19.27
C ASP A 27 -5.57 4.74 18.55
N THR A 28 -5.18 5.83 19.18
CA THR A 28 -4.26 6.82 18.60
C THR A 28 -3.12 7.16 19.55
N ALA A 29 -2.03 7.62 18.97
CA ALA A 29 -0.95 8.28 19.67
C ALA A 29 -0.67 9.62 18.99
N SER A 30 -0.82 10.71 19.72
CA SER A 30 -0.67 12.06 19.19
C SER A 30 0.49 12.78 19.85
N GLY A 31 1.19 13.59 19.07
CA GLY A 31 2.11 14.63 19.52
C GLY A 31 1.55 16.00 19.15
N GLU A 32 2.41 17.03 19.16
CA GLU A 32 1.99 18.39 18.83
C GLU A 32 1.62 18.52 17.34
N ASN A 33 2.41 17.88 16.47
CA ASN A 33 2.33 18.08 15.02
C ASN A 33 2.09 16.77 14.25
N ALA A 34 1.76 15.66 14.94
CA ALA A 34 1.56 14.38 14.29
C ALA A 34 0.61 13.49 15.07
N GLU A 35 -0.07 12.62 14.34
CA GLU A 35 -0.92 11.57 14.92
C GLU A 35 -0.66 10.24 14.19
N ILE A 36 -0.64 9.18 14.98
CA ILE A 36 -0.59 7.80 14.55
C ILE A 36 -1.91 7.16 14.97
N ASP A 37 -2.67 6.61 14.02
CA ASP A 37 -3.89 5.86 14.29
C ASP A 37 -3.64 4.37 14.01
N TYR A 38 -3.74 3.55 15.04
CA TYR A 38 -3.57 2.10 14.99
C TYR A 38 -4.86 1.33 15.31
N SER A 39 -6.02 2.01 15.25
CA SER A 39 -7.34 1.42 15.47
C SER A 39 -7.63 0.22 14.58
N CYS A 40 -7.06 0.20 13.37
CA CYS A 40 -7.21 -0.87 12.40
C CYS A 40 -5.99 -1.80 12.30
N ALA A 41 -5.09 -1.79 13.29
CA ALA A 41 -3.87 -2.61 13.27
C ALA A 41 -4.15 -4.11 13.13
N SER A 42 -5.25 -4.61 13.69
CA SER A 42 -5.66 -6.02 13.52
C SER A 42 -6.08 -6.38 12.08
N ASP A 43 -6.37 -5.40 11.24
CA ASP A 43 -6.60 -5.56 9.81
C ASP A 43 -5.30 -5.46 8.98
N GLY A 44 -4.17 -5.24 9.64
CA GLY A 44 -2.84 -5.29 9.04
C GLY A 44 -2.29 -3.95 8.59
N TYR A 45 -2.84 -2.82 9.02
CA TYR A 45 -2.35 -1.49 8.67
C TYR A 45 -2.55 -0.47 9.79
N ILE A 46 -1.80 0.61 9.69
CA ILE A 46 -1.94 1.83 10.49
C ILE A 46 -2.04 3.04 9.57
N SER A 47 -2.43 4.17 10.11
CA SER A 47 -2.28 5.44 9.42
C SER A 47 -1.48 6.45 10.24
N ALA A 48 -0.90 7.43 9.55
CA ALA A 48 -0.22 8.56 10.17
C ALA A 48 -0.50 9.85 9.39
N VAL A 49 -0.49 10.95 10.11
CA VAL A 49 -0.57 12.29 9.54
C VAL A 49 0.43 13.19 10.24
N TYR A 50 1.06 14.07 9.49
CA TYR A 50 1.90 15.15 10.00
C TYR A 50 1.29 16.49 9.58
N THR A 51 1.11 17.40 10.54
CA THR A 51 0.44 18.69 10.36
C THR A 51 1.32 19.89 10.73
N GLY A 52 2.62 19.63 11.02
CA GLY A 52 3.56 20.69 11.36
C GLY A 52 4.07 21.46 10.15
N GLU A 53 4.94 22.42 10.41
CA GLU A 53 5.47 23.33 9.40
C GLU A 53 6.76 22.84 8.72
N SER A 54 7.34 21.71 9.18
CA SER A 54 8.55 21.17 8.57
C SER A 54 8.28 20.68 7.14
N SER A 55 9.19 20.97 6.24
CA SER A 55 9.11 20.54 4.84
C SER A 55 9.29 19.03 4.66
N ARG A 56 9.70 18.29 5.70
CA ARG A 56 9.93 16.84 5.64
C ARG A 56 9.55 16.19 6.96
N ALA A 57 8.76 15.13 6.84
CA ALA A 57 8.45 14.22 7.94
C ALA A 57 8.78 12.78 7.57
N LYS A 58 9.02 11.95 8.57
CA LYS A 58 9.31 10.51 8.42
C LYS A 58 8.51 9.70 9.41
N LEU A 59 8.07 8.55 8.95
CA LEU A 59 7.46 7.52 9.79
C LEU A 59 8.43 6.34 9.93
N ARG A 60 8.67 5.91 11.17
CA ARG A 60 9.41 4.68 11.47
C ARG A 60 8.47 3.68 12.10
N ILE A 61 8.42 2.48 11.55
CA ILE A 61 7.66 1.34 12.09
C ILE A 61 8.67 0.27 12.51
N THR A 62 8.63 -0.14 13.77
CA THR A 62 9.52 -1.16 14.35
C THR A 62 8.68 -2.29 14.94
N CYS A 63 9.06 -3.54 14.66
CA CYS A 63 8.48 -4.73 15.26
C CYS A 63 9.58 -5.78 15.47
N GLY A 64 9.98 -6.04 16.70
CA GLY A 64 11.14 -6.86 16.99
C GLY A 64 12.40 -6.30 16.33
N ASP A 65 13.09 -7.13 15.54
CA ASP A 65 14.31 -6.75 14.81
C ASP A 65 14.02 -6.08 13.46
N LEU A 66 12.76 -6.01 13.05
CA LEU A 66 12.36 -5.39 11.78
C LEU A 66 12.09 -3.91 11.97
N GLN A 67 12.65 -3.10 11.07
CA GLN A 67 12.42 -1.67 11.02
C GLN A 67 12.22 -1.20 9.59
N TYR A 68 11.22 -0.37 9.39
CA TYR A 68 10.96 0.32 8.13
C TYR A 68 10.86 1.82 8.35
N ASP A 69 11.55 2.57 7.50
CA ASP A 69 11.50 4.03 7.47
C ASP A 69 10.80 4.47 6.20
N HIS A 70 9.81 5.33 6.35
CA HIS A 70 9.01 5.89 5.26
C HIS A 70 9.11 7.41 5.26
N ASP A 71 9.10 8.03 4.09
CA ASP A 71 8.80 9.45 4.02
C ASP A 71 7.30 9.63 4.28
N LEU A 72 6.92 10.58 5.13
CA LEU A 72 5.54 10.95 5.43
C LEU A 72 5.23 12.27 4.75
N ALA A 73 4.04 12.41 4.18
CA ALA A 73 3.58 13.66 3.58
C ALA A 73 3.60 14.78 4.63
N ALA A 74 4.10 15.94 4.22
CA ALA A 74 4.24 17.11 5.10
C ALA A 74 3.22 18.21 4.74
N ASP A 75 2.06 17.82 4.23
CA ASP A 75 0.98 18.69 3.77
C ASP A 75 -0.35 18.45 4.51
N GLY A 76 -0.32 17.65 5.59
CA GLY A 76 -1.51 17.26 6.35
C GLY A 76 -2.28 16.08 5.74
N THR A 77 -1.78 15.47 4.67
CA THR A 77 -2.39 14.26 4.12
C THR A 77 -2.16 13.07 5.05
N ARG A 78 -3.23 12.36 5.39
CA ARG A 78 -3.17 11.11 6.12
C ARG A 78 -2.80 9.97 5.16
N GLU A 79 -1.77 9.23 5.51
CA GLU A 79 -1.27 8.12 4.71
C GLU A 79 -1.41 6.80 5.48
N PHE A 80 -1.58 5.70 4.74
CA PHE A 80 -1.77 4.36 5.27
C PHE A 80 -0.54 3.50 4.99
N PHE A 81 -0.15 2.69 5.99
CA PHE A 81 1.06 1.88 5.94
C PHE A 81 0.77 0.45 6.39
N PRO A 82 1.23 -0.57 5.64
CA PRO A 82 1.04 -1.96 6.03
C PRO A 82 1.92 -2.31 7.24
N LEU A 83 1.41 -3.20 8.09
CA LEU A 83 2.18 -3.81 9.18
C LEU A 83 2.91 -5.07 8.70
N MET A 84 3.95 -5.46 9.42
CA MET A 84 4.82 -6.60 9.08
C MET A 84 4.31 -7.96 9.57
N GLY A 85 3.21 -7.99 10.32
CA GLY A 85 2.66 -9.18 10.94
C GLY A 85 2.13 -8.92 12.35
N SER A 86 1.84 -9.98 13.10
CA SER A 86 1.48 -9.87 14.52
C SER A 86 2.72 -9.63 15.36
N GLY A 87 2.62 -8.78 16.38
CA GLY A 87 3.74 -8.47 17.28
C GLY A 87 3.54 -7.20 18.07
N SER A 88 4.59 -6.82 18.80
CA SER A 88 4.69 -5.56 19.54
C SER A 88 5.34 -4.51 18.65
N TYR A 89 4.65 -3.41 18.46
CA TYR A 89 5.08 -2.33 17.57
C TYR A 89 5.48 -1.09 18.37
N THR A 90 6.51 -0.41 17.85
CA THR A 90 6.81 0.99 18.17
C THR A 90 6.78 1.77 16.86
N VAL A 91 5.93 2.78 16.79
CA VAL A 91 5.78 3.65 15.63
C VAL A 91 6.12 5.07 16.02
N ARG A 92 6.97 5.73 15.22
CA ARG A 92 7.42 7.09 15.47
C ARG A 92 7.28 7.97 14.26
N VAL A 93 6.78 9.18 14.46
CA VAL A 93 6.84 10.24 13.47
C VAL A 93 7.94 11.20 13.86
N TYR A 94 8.77 11.55 12.90
CA TYR A 94 9.85 12.50 13.04
C TYR A 94 9.67 13.66 12.07
N GLU A 95 10.02 14.87 12.51
CA GLU A 95 10.07 16.07 11.68
C GLU A 95 11.51 16.55 11.50
N LEU A 96 11.83 17.07 10.32
CA LEU A 96 13.14 17.66 10.04
C LEU A 96 13.28 18.99 10.78
N VAL A 97 14.31 19.12 11.61
CA VAL A 97 14.65 20.38 12.30
C VAL A 97 15.68 21.19 11.49
N SER A 98 16.78 20.56 11.11
CA SER A 98 17.81 21.21 10.29
C SER A 98 18.76 20.17 9.67
N GLY A 99 19.21 20.40 8.46
CA GLY A 99 20.20 19.56 7.78
C GLY A 99 19.75 18.08 7.68
N LYS A 100 20.27 17.23 8.55
CA LYS A 100 19.89 15.80 8.67
C LYS A 100 19.34 15.45 10.07
N SER A 101 19.11 16.46 10.90
CA SER A 101 18.64 16.28 12.28
C SER A 101 17.12 16.29 12.31
N TYR A 102 16.56 15.28 12.96
CA TYR A 102 15.12 15.10 13.12
C TYR A 102 14.76 15.12 14.59
N ALA A 103 13.62 15.72 14.93
CA ALA A 103 12.97 15.65 16.23
C ALA A 103 11.81 14.66 16.21
N LEU A 104 11.51 14.07 17.37
CA LEU A 104 10.33 13.22 17.53
C LEU A 104 9.08 14.09 17.59
N ALA A 105 8.12 13.83 16.70
CA ALA A 105 6.84 14.54 16.63
C ALA A 105 5.71 13.73 17.29
N ALA A 106 5.71 12.40 17.18
CA ALA A 106 4.77 11.50 17.86
C ALA A 106 5.38 10.11 18.04
N GLU A 107 4.96 9.39 19.08
CA GLU A 107 5.33 7.98 19.30
C GLU A 107 4.12 7.21 19.81
N GLY A 108 3.89 6.02 19.26
CA GLY A 108 2.90 5.05 19.71
C GLY A 108 3.51 3.67 19.88
N THR A 109 3.08 2.96 20.94
CA THR A 109 3.43 1.56 21.17
C THR A 109 2.15 0.74 21.35
N PHE A 110 2.07 -0.40 20.67
CA PHE A 110 0.89 -1.25 20.74
C PHE A 110 1.23 -2.70 20.39
N ASP A 111 0.46 -3.61 20.94
CA ASP A 111 0.49 -5.02 20.55
C ASP A 111 -0.63 -5.31 19.57
N VAL A 112 -0.35 -6.09 18.53
CA VAL A 112 -1.36 -6.49 17.56
C VAL A 112 -1.30 -7.98 17.24
N LYS A 113 -2.48 -8.56 17.12
CA LYS A 113 -2.69 -9.84 16.49
C LYS A 113 -3.48 -9.63 15.20
N ILE A 114 -2.82 -9.80 14.07
CA ILE A 114 -3.44 -9.63 12.75
C ILE A 114 -4.45 -10.76 12.53
N LYS A 115 -5.65 -10.39 12.04
CA LYS A 115 -6.77 -11.31 11.81
C LYS A 115 -6.46 -12.40 10.77
N SER A 116 -5.60 -12.10 9.80
CA SER A 116 -5.22 -13.02 8.72
C SER A 116 -3.82 -12.69 8.22
N ALA A 117 -3.05 -13.71 7.88
CA ALA A 117 -1.69 -13.54 7.32
C ALA A 117 -1.68 -12.73 6.00
N THR A 118 -2.80 -12.62 5.31
CA THR A 118 -2.95 -11.85 4.06
C THR A 118 -3.67 -10.51 4.25
N ALA A 119 -4.13 -10.19 5.47
CA ALA A 119 -4.93 -8.99 5.73
C ALA A 119 -4.24 -7.70 5.25
N MET A 120 -2.94 -7.58 5.51
CA MET A 120 -2.13 -6.41 5.15
C MET A 120 -2.06 -6.12 3.64
N TYR A 121 -2.32 -7.13 2.78
CA TYR A 121 -2.28 -7.00 1.32
C TYR A 121 -3.63 -6.67 0.69
N LEU A 122 -4.69 -6.58 1.49
CA LEU A 122 -6.06 -6.38 1.00
C LEU A 122 -6.47 -4.91 0.94
N TYR A 123 -5.64 -4.02 1.48
CA TYR A 123 -5.93 -2.59 1.56
C TYR A 123 -4.95 -1.80 0.70
N PRO A 124 -5.45 -0.79 -0.04
CA PRO A 124 -4.59 0.23 -0.62
C PRO A 124 -3.74 0.91 0.46
N ASN A 125 -2.53 1.28 0.09
CA ASN A 125 -1.60 1.94 0.99
C ASN A 125 -0.69 2.88 0.20
N LYS A 126 0.16 3.63 0.88
CA LYS A 126 1.08 4.61 0.25
C LYS A 126 1.85 4.07 -0.97
N TYR A 127 2.24 2.80 -0.97
CA TYR A 127 3.09 2.21 -2.01
C TYR A 127 2.33 1.37 -3.02
N SER A 128 1.06 1.14 -2.77
CA SER A 128 0.17 0.38 -3.65
C SER A 128 -1.23 0.98 -3.52
N ASP A 129 -1.40 2.14 -4.18
CA ASP A 129 -2.68 2.85 -4.19
C ASP A 129 -3.52 2.39 -5.37
N PHE A 130 -4.73 1.91 -5.08
CA PHE A 130 -5.68 1.43 -6.08
C PHE A 130 -7.10 1.46 -5.54
N ASP A 131 -8.06 1.60 -6.46
CA ASP A 131 -9.49 1.50 -6.19
C ASP A 131 -10.21 0.70 -7.30
N SER A 132 -11.53 0.61 -7.23
CA SER A 132 -12.33 -0.11 -8.24
C SER A 132 -12.28 0.53 -9.63
N SER A 133 -11.88 1.78 -9.77
CA SER A 133 -11.74 2.48 -11.03
C SER A 133 -10.36 2.27 -11.68
N SER A 134 -9.37 1.85 -10.92
CA SER A 134 -7.97 1.68 -11.34
C SER A 134 -7.84 0.70 -12.51
N LYS A 135 -6.95 1.01 -13.44
CA LYS A 135 -6.68 0.17 -14.62
C LYS A 135 -6.06 -1.17 -14.22
N CYS A 136 -5.18 -1.16 -13.22
CA CYS A 136 -4.56 -2.39 -12.69
C CYS A 136 -5.61 -3.36 -12.12
N VAL A 137 -6.64 -2.86 -11.42
CA VAL A 137 -7.74 -3.67 -10.89
C VAL A 137 -8.59 -4.24 -12.02
N LYS A 138 -8.93 -3.44 -13.02
CA LYS A 138 -9.67 -3.89 -14.21
C LYS A 138 -8.89 -4.95 -14.97
N LYS A 139 -7.59 -4.74 -15.20
CA LYS A 139 -6.72 -5.71 -15.85
C LYS A 139 -6.64 -7.02 -15.06
N ALA A 140 -6.48 -6.96 -13.75
CA ALA A 140 -6.48 -8.16 -12.89
C ALA A 140 -7.82 -8.92 -13.00
N ALA A 141 -8.96 -8.21 -13.02
CA ALA A 141 -10.27 -8.82 -13.18
C ALA A 141 -10.42 -9.52 -14.55
N GLU A 142 -9.94 -8.91 -15.65
CA GLU A 142 -9.90 -9.52 -16.98
C GLU A 142 -9.06 -10.81 -16.98
N LEU A 143 -7.86 -10.77 -16.42
CA LEU A 143 -6.95 -11.92 -16.35
C LEU A 143 -7.51 -13.08 -15.51
N CYS A 144 -8.30 -12.76 -14.49
CA CYS A 144 -8.93 -13.72 -13.59
C CYS A 144 -10.29 -14.23 -14.10
N ALA A 145 -10.83 -13.67 -15.17
CA ALA A 145 -12.15 -14.03 -15.68
C ALA A 145 -12.24 -15.53 -16.01
N GLY A 146 -13.25 -16.21 -15.47
CA GLY A 146 -13.47 -17.64 -15.64
C GLY A 146 -12.56 -18.56 -14.81
N LYS A 147 -11.65 -18.03 -14.00
CA LYS A 147 -10.79 -18.82 -13.10
C LYS A 147 -11.46 -18.92 -11.73
N THR A 148 -11.55 -20.15 -11.21
CA THR A 148 -12.13 -20.45 -9.88
C THR A 148 -11.07 -20.54 -8.81
N GLU A 149 -9.94 -21.18 -9.12
CA GLU A 149 -8.87 -21.41 -8.16
C GLU A 149 -7.96 -20.20 -8.01
N ASP A 150 -7.57 -19.89 -6.78
CA ASP A 150 -6.72 -18.72 -6.50
C ASP A 150 -5.32 -18.85 -7.13
N ILE A 151 -4.79 -20.09 -7.19
CA ILE A 151 -3.49 -20.32 -7.83
C ILE A 151 -3.52 -19.99 -9.33
N ASP A 152 -4.63 -20.24 -10.03
CA ASP A 152 -4.78 -19.94 -11.44
C ASP A 152 -4.89 -18.43 -11.67
N LYS A 153 -5.54 -17.71 -10.76
CA LYS A 153 -5.62 -16.23 -10.78
C LYS A 153 -4.24 -15.62 -10.56
N ILE A 154 -3.51 -16.10 -9.53
CA ILE A 154 -2.15 -15.64 -9.23
C ILE A 154 -1.22 -15.91 -10.41
N SER A 155 -1.27 -17.11 -10.99
CA SER A 155 -0.45 -17.49 -12.15
C SER A 155 -0.72 -16.58 -13.35
N ALA A 156 -1.99 -16.27 -13.64
CA ALA A 156 -2.36 -15.42 -14.75
C ALA A 156 -1.84 -13.97 -14.59
N ILE A 157 -1.97 -13.41 -13.38
CA ILE A 157 -1.46 -12.08 -13.07
C ILE A 157 0.08 -12.06 -13.12
N PHE A 158 0.73 -13.07 -12.53
CA PHE A 158 2.19 -13.18 -12.52
C PHE A 158 2.75 -13.27 -13.96
N SER A 159 2.18 -14.14 -14.80
CA SER A 159 2.60 -14.29 -16.19
C SER A 159 2.44 -12.99 -16.97
N TYR A 160 1.31 -12.30 -16.78
CA TYR A 160 1.08 -11.01 -17.42
C TYR A 160 2.14 -9.98 -17.04
N VAL A 161 2.43 -9.85 -15.74
CA VAL A 161 3.45 -8.91 -15.24
C VAL A 161 4.83 -9.26 -15.80
N ALA A 162 5.21 -10.54 -15.75
CA ALA A 162 6.52 -11.00 -16.23
C ALA A 162 6.74 -10.81 -17.74
N GLU A 163 5.68 -10.90 -18.54
CA GLU A 163 5.73 -10.82 -20.00
C GLU A 163 5.56 -9.40 -20.53
N ASN A 164 4.84 -8.54 -19.82
CA ASN A 164 4.40 -7.24 -20.35
C ASN A 164 4.99 -6.03 -19.62
N ILE A 165 5.53 -6.18 -18.41
CA ILE A 165 6.10 -5.06 -17.66
C ILE A 165 7.62 -5.13 -17.69
N SER A 166 8.24 -4.06 -18.19
CA SER A 166 9.69 -3.93 -18.28
C SER A 166 10.26 -3.20 -17.08
N TYR A 167 11.49 -3.55 -16.68
CA TYR A 167 12.21 -2.80 -15.66
C TYR A 167 12.57 -1.39 -16.15
N ASP A 168 12.12 -0.38 -15.42
CA ASP A 168 12.39 1.03 -15.75
C ASP A 168 13.83 1.42 -15.36
N LYS A 169 14.75 1.26 -16.29
CA LYS A 169 16.16 1.60 -16.09
C LYS A 169 16.38 3.10 -15.86
N SER A 170 15.57 3.95 -16.51
CA SER A 170 15.67 5.40 -16.37
C SER A 170 15.29 5.85 -14.96
N LEU A 171 14.16 5.35 -14.45
CA LEU A 171 13.73 5.61 -13.09
C LEU A 171 14.73 5.08 -12.05
N ALA A 172 15.26 3.86 -12.28
CA ALA A 172 16.27 3.28 -11.40
C ALA A 172 17.54 4.13 -11.34
N GLU A 173 17.94 4.75 -12.45
CA GLU A 173 19.08 5.68 -12.48
C GLU A 173 18.76 6.98 -11.74
N GLN A 174 17.57 7.53 -11.90
CA GLN A 174 17.13 8.72 -11.17
C GLN A 174 17.13 8.48 -9.65
N VAL A 175 16.61 7.33 -9.20
CA VAL A 175 16.65 6.94 -7.78
C VAL A 175 18.09 6.79 -7.28
N ARG A 176 18.97 6.18 -8.06
CA ARG A 176 20.40 6.06 -7.73
C ARG A 176 21.08 7.41 -7.63
N ASN A 177 20.64 8.39 -8.43
CA ASN A 177 21.16 9.76 -8.43
C ASN A 177 20.46 10.68 -7.40
N GLY A 178 19.67 10.10 -6.49
CA GLY A 178 19.12 10.81 -5.33
C GLY A 178 17.68 11.31 -5.51
N LEU A 179 16.91 10.79 -6.47
CA LEU A 179 15.47 11.03 -6.52
C LEU A 179 14.84 10.54 -5.21
N THR A 180 14.18 11.44 -4.49
CA THR A 180 13.44 11.16 -3.24
C THR A 180 11.96 11.42 -3.44
N GLY A 181 11.12 10.84 -2.57
CA GLY A 181 9.67 11.05 -2.60
C GLY A 181 8.94 10.35 -3.75
N TYR A 182 9.62 9.49 -4.52
CA TYR A 182 8.94 8.70 -5.55
C TYR A 182 8.03 7.66 -4.89
N VAL A 183 6.76 7.69 -5.28
CA VAL A 183 5.76 6.68 -4.90
C VAL A 183 5.35 5.93 -6.17
N PRO A 184 5.43 4.60 -6.20
CA PRO A 184 4.97 3.80 -7.33
C PRO A 184 3.46 3.99 -7.56
N ASP A 185 3.09 4.17 -8.82
CA ASP A 185 1.69 4.17 -9.25
C ASP A 185 1.43 2.92 -10.10
N PRO A 186 0.54 2.01 -9.64
CA PRO A 186 0.25 0.76 -10.35
C PRO A 186 -0.29 0.98 -11.76
N ASP A 187 -1.11 2.00 -11.97
CA ASP A 187 -1.71 2.30 -13.28
C ASP A 187 -0.69 2.83 -14.28
N SER A 188 0.25 3.66 -13.84
CA SER A 188 1.35 4.14 -14.69
C SER A 188 2.36 3.03 -14.99
N THR A 189 2.55 2.10 -14.06
CA THR A 189 3.39 0.91 -14.27
C THR A 189 2.79 -0.01 -15.34
N LEU A 190 1.47 -0.17 -15.33
CA LEU A 190 0.75 -0.98 -16.32
C LEU A 190 0.82 -0.40 -17.74
N ALA A 191 1.07 0.90 -17.88
CA ALA A 191 1.12 1.60 -19.16
C ALA A 191 2.51 1.57 -19.84
N LYS A 192 3.52 1.00 -19.18
CA LYS A 192 4.92 0.89 -19.65
C LYS A 192 5.23 -0.50 -20.20
#